data_9b72b3944b6ce51ee51e09078b2b087d
#
_entry.id   9b72b3944b6ce51ee51e09078b2b087d
#
_cell.length_a   1.000
_cell.length_b   1.000
_cell.length_c   1.000
_cell.angle_alpha   90.00
_cell.angle_beta   90.00
_cell.angle_gamma   90.00
#
_symmetry.space_group_name_H-M   'P 1'
#
loop_
_entity.id
_entity.type
_entity.pdbx_description
1 polymer ?
#
loop_
_entity_poly.entity_id
_entity_poly.type
_entity_poly.pdbx_seq_one_letter_code
_entity_poly.pdbx_strand_id
1 'polypeptide(L)'
;MLGPDQFRDVSDFQVPQVVLRLEKVIPSDPTLLNDAVAEITAELDCAACWDDVEIIGLVVREALANAIVHGNHCDPEKTVSISVAVNEDCDLLMSVKDSGAGFDPSALPNPIAAENLLAPHGRGIFLIRQLMDEVDFKFDHGTEVRMRRRQNWLE
;
A
#
# COMPACT_ATOMS: atom_id res chain seq x y z
N MET A 1 -4.76 10.51 20.60
CA MET A 1 -3.74 9.65 19.97
C MET A 1 -4.30 8.27 19.72
N LEU A 2 -4.18 7.77 18.50
CA LEU A 2 -4.72 6.47 18.15
C LEU A 2 -3.72 5.37 18.58
N GLY A 3 -4.22 4.37 19.28
CA GLY A 3 -3.41 3.22 19.67
C GLY A 3 -3.14 2.29 18.50
N PRO A 4 -2.25 1.30 18.68
CA PRO A 4 -1.91 0.37 17.60
C PRO A 4 -3.10 -0.44 17.09
N ASP A 5 -4.12 -0.60 17.91
CA ASP A 5 -5.33 -1.35 17.52
C ASP A 5 -6.31 -0.54 16.67
N GLN A 6 -5.98 0.71 16.39
CA GLN A 6 -6.86 1.59 15.64
C GLN A 6 -6.54 1.66 14.16
N PHE A 7 -5.49 0.97 13.73
CA PHE A 7 -5.20 0.81 12.32
C PHE A 7 -6.06 -0.34 11.77
N ARG A 8 -7.27 0.00 11.39
CA ARG A 8 -8.27 -0.99 10.97
C ARG A 8 -8.33 -1.12 9.45
N ASP A 9 -9.17 -2.02 9.00
CA ASP A 9 -9.46 -2.18 7.58
C ASP A 9 -10.04 -0.89 7.02
N VAL A 10 -9.91 -0.69 5.71
CA VAL A 10 -10.49 0.47 5.01
C VAL A 10 -12.01 0.53 5.21
N SER A 11 -12.67 -0.60 5.46
CA SER A 11 -14.09 -0.65 5.74
C SER A 11 -14.48 0.05 7.06
N ASP A 12 -13.53 0.22 7.96
CA ASP A 12 -13.76 0.91 9.24
C ASP A 12 -13.52 2.42 9.16
N PHE A 13 -13.19 2.93 7.99
CA PHE A 13 -12.91 4.34 7.76
C PHE A 13 -14.23 5.09 7.53
N GLN A 14 -14.98 5.27 8.62
CA GLN A 14 -16.38 5.70 8.53
C GLN A 14 -16.61 7.18 8.81
N VAL A 15 -15.76 7.79 9.67
CA VAL A 15 -15.95 9.17 10.07
C VAL A 15 -14.60 9.87 10.03
N PRO A 16 -14.46 10.97 9.30
CA PRO A 16 -15.43 11.58 8.39
C PRO A 16 -15.83 10.65 7.24
N GLN A 17 -16.84 11.01 6.49
CA GLN A 17 -17.39 10.16 5.44
C GLN A 17 -16.37 9.84 4.36
N VAL A 18 -16.44 8.62 3.85
CA VAL A 18 -15.65 8.19 2.70
C VAL A 18 -16.22 8.85 1.43
N VAL A 19 -15.37 9.53 0.69
CA VAL A 19 -15.74 10.19 -0.57
C VAL A 19 -15.27 9.42 -1.79
N LEU A 20 -14.30 8.51 -1.61
CA LEU A 20 -13.85 7.60 -2.66
C LEU A 20 -13.56 6.24 -2.03
N ARG A 21 -14.05 5.20 -2.67
CA ARG A 21 -13.70 3.83 -2.30
C ARG A 21 -13.43 3.03 -3.58
N LEU A 22 -12.29 2.38 -3.63
CA LEU A 22 -11.87 1.58 -4.76
C LEU A 22 -11.35 0.25 -4.27
N GLU A 23 -11.79 -0.83 -4.90
CA GLU A 23 -11.29 -2.18 -4.61
C GLU A 23 -10.96 -2.86 -5.92
N LYS A 24 -9.79 -3.51 -5.98
CA LYS A 24 -9.33 -4.26 -7.14
C LYS A 24 -8.72 -5.57 -6.70
N VAL A 25 -8.90 -6.58 -7.53
CA VAL A 25 -8.22 -7.87 -7.40
C VAL A 25 -7.53 -8.14 -8.71
N ILE A 26 -6.23 -8.39 -8.68
CA ILE A 26 -5.44 -8.65 -9.88
C ILE A 26 -4.66 -9.95 -9.74
N PRO A 27 -4.39 -10.65 -10.84
CA PRO A 27 -3.45 -11.78 -10.80
C PRO A 27 -2.04 -11.32 -10.43
N SER A 28 -1.24 -12.23 -9.87
CA SER A 28 0.14 -11.94 -9.48
C SER A 28 1.08 -11.97 -10.68
N ASP A 29 0.78 -11.13 -11.65
CA ASP A 29 1.54 -11.00 -12.89
C ASP A 29 2.21 -9.62 -12.90
N PRO A 30 3.56 -9.56 -12.87
CA PRO A 30 4.26 -8.27 -12.86
C PRO A 30 3.95 -7.38 -14.07
N THR A 31 3.53 -7.97 -15.19
CA THR A 31 3.19 -7.19 -16.39
C THR A 31 1.93 -6.34 -16.21
N LEU A 32 1.10 -6.66 -15.23
CA LEU A 32 -0.13 -5.91 -14.93
C LEU A 32 0.08 -4.76 -13.95
N LEU A 33 1.29 -4.65 -13.40
CA LEU A 33 1.59 -3.69 -12.35
C LEU A 33 1.38 -2.24 -12.80
N ASN A 34 1.91 -1.89 -13.96
CA ASN A 34 1.82 -0.51 -14.46
C ASN A 34 0.38 -0.06 -14.70
N ASP A 35 -0.44 -0.93 -15.27
CA ASP A 35 -1.84 -0.63 -15.54
C ASP A 35 -2.62 -0.46 -14.24
N ALA A 36 -2.37 -1.32 -13.26
CA ALA A 36 -3.05 -1.22 -11.96
C ALA A 36 -2.70 0.09 -11.24
N VAL A 37 -1.42 0.48 -11.25
CA VAL A 37 -0.98 1.74 -10.67
C VAL A 37 -1.63 2.92 -11.38
N ALA A 38 -1.68 2.90 -12.71
CA ALA A 38 -2.27 3.98 -13.50
C ALA A 38 -3.76 4.15 -13.21
N GLU A 39 -4.51 3.05 -13.10
CA GLU A 39 -5.93 3.11 -12.78
C GLU A 39 -6.18 3.69 -11.39
N ILE A 40 -5.42 3.28 -10.40
CA ILE A 40 -5.58 3.76 -9.03
C ILE A 40 -5.23 5.24 -8.94
N THR A 41 -4.14 5.66 -9.54
CA THR A 41 -3.73 7.08 -9.52
C THR A 41 -4.71 7.96 -10.26
N ALA A 42 -5.30 7.48 -11.35
CA ALA A 42 -6.32 8.22 -12.08
C ALA A 42 -7.56 8.46 -11.22
N GLU A 43 -8.00 7.45 -10.48
CA GLU A 43 -9.15 7.59 -9.56
C GLU A 43 -8.84 8.56 -8.43
N LEU A 44 -7.63 8.51 -7.87
CA LEU A 44 -7.21 9.42 -6.81
C LEU A 44 -7.12 10.86 -7.32
N ASP A 45 -6.65 11.04 -8.55
CA ASP A 45 -6.57 12.36 -9.17
C ASP A 45 -7.96 12.96 -9.36
N CYS A 46 -8.95 12.13 -9.71
CA CYS A 46 -10.34 12.57 -9.84
C CYS A 46 -10.94 13.04 -8.51
N ALA A 47 -10.45 12.51 -7.38
CA ALA A 47 -10.92 12.96 -6.06
C ALA A 47 -10.43 14.36 -5.70
N ALA A 48 -9.45 14.89 -6.44
CA ALA A 48 -8.91 16.25 -6.29
C ALA A 48 -8.40 16.57 -4.87
N CYS A 49 -8.02 15.55 -4.12
CA CYS A 49 -7.51 15.71 -2.75
C CYS A 49 -6.00 15.90 -2.69
N TRP A 50 -5.28 15.49 -3.73
CA TRP A 50 -3.83 15.35 -3.65
C TRP A 50 -3.15 16.08 -4.80
N ASP A 51 -2.19 16.95 -4.47
CA ASP A 51 -1.31 17.57 -5.46
C ASP A 51 -0.18 16.63 -5.85
N ASP A 52 0.09 15.62 -5.01
CA ASP A 52 1.22 14.72 -5.15
C ASP A 52 0.78 13.26 -5.38
N VAL A 53 -0.22 13.05 -6.23
CA VAL A 53 -0.73 11.73 -6.60
C VAL A 53 0.41 10.82 -7.10
N GLU A 54 1.45 11.39 -7.70
CA GLU A 54 2.60 10.63 -8.18
C GLU A 54 3.35 9.94 -7.04
N ILE A 55 3.43 10.57 -5.87
CA ILE A 55 4.04 9.95 -4.69
C ILE A 55 3.21 8.77 -4.21
N ILE A 56 1.89 8.93 -4.21
CA ILE A 56 0.99 7.84 -3.85
C ILE A 56 1.12 6.70 -4.86
N GLY A 57 1.23 7.02 -6.15
CA GLY A 57 1.47 6.02 -7.19
C GLY A 57 2.74 5.21 -6.95
N LEU A 58 3.78 5.86 -6.47
CA LEU A 58 5.02 5.16 -6.11
C LEU A 58 4.82 4.19 -4.95
N VAL A 59 4.08 4.60 -3.93
CA VAL A 59 3.76 3.72 -2.79
C VAL A 59 2.92 2.53 -3.25
N VAL A 60 1.91 2.76 -4.08
CA VAL A 60 1.06 1.70 -4.62
C VAL A 60 1.91 0.71 -5.42
N ARG A 61 2.81 1.21 -6.27
CA ARG A 61 3.70 0.37 -7.06
C ARG A 61 4.54 -0.54 -6.19
N GLU A 62 5.16 0.02 -5.15
CA GLU A 62 6.02 -0.76 -4.26
C GLU A 62 5.22 -1.79 -3.47
N ALA A 63 4.05 -1.42 -2.98
CA ALA A 63 3.20 -2.35 -2.23
C ALA A 63 2.70 -3.50 -3.12
N LEU A 64 2.27 -3.20 -4.33
CA LEU A 64 1.83 -4.22 -5.29
C LEU A 64 3.00 -5.11 -5.73
N ALA A 65 4.16 -4.52 -6.00
CA ALA A 65 5.34 -5.29 -6.40
C ALA A 65 5.75 -6.27 -5.29
N ASN A 66 5.73 -5.83 -4.04
CA ASN A 66 6.04 -6.69 -2.90
C ASN A 66 5.04 -7.85 -2.80
N ALA A 67 3.76 -7.57 -2.98
CA ALA A 67 2.71 -8.60 -2.92
C ALA A 67 2.85 -9.62 -4.06
N ILE A 68 3.09 -9.14 -5.27
CA ILE A 68 3.21 -9.99 -6.45
C ILE A 68 4.48 -10.85 -6.37
N VAL A 69 5.62 -10.22 -6.09
CA VAL A 69 6.93 -10.88 -6.18
C VAL A 69 7.26 -11.64 -4.90
N HIS A 70 7.18 -10.97 -3.75
CA HIS A 70 7.62 -11.57 -2.48
C HIS A 70 6.51 -12.34 -1.78
N GLY A 71 5.27 -11.88 -1.89
CA GLY A 71 4.13 -12.56 -1.28
C GLY A 71 3.71 -13.79 -2.08
N ASN A 72 3.37 -13.60 -3.34
CA ASN A 72 2.81 -14.64 -4.20
C ASN A 72 3.82 -15.29 -5.14
N HIS A 73 5.08 -14.86 -5.12
CA HIS A 73 6.16 -15.41 -5.96
C HIS A 73 5.82 -15.43 -7.46
N CYS A 74 5.14 -14.38 -7.92
CA CYS A 74 4.70 -14.23 -9.31
C CYS A 74 3.81 -15.39 -9.80
N ASP A 75 3.10 -16.06 -8.90
CA ASP A 75 2.22 -17.15 -9.24
C ASP A 75 0.91 -16.58 -9.84
N PRO A 76 0.64 -16.78 -11.14
CA PRO A 76 -0.54 -16.18 -11.79
C PRO A 76 -1.87 -16.75 -11.28
N GLU A 77 -1.84 -17.88 -10.59
CA GLU A 77 -3.05 -18.45 -9.97
C GLU A 77 -3.40 -17.80 -8.64
N LYS A 78 -2.46 -17.05 -8.07
CA LYS A 78 -2.70 -16.29 -6.83
C LYS A 78 -3.03 -14.85 -7.17
N THR A 79 -3.82 -14.22 -6.32
CA THR A 79 -4.28 -12.86 -6.55
C THR A 79 -3.75 -11.91 -5.50
N VAL A 80 -3.71 -10.64 -5.87
CA VAL A 80 -3.42 -9.52 -4.97
C VAL A 80 -4.67 -8.66 -4.91
N SER A 81 -5.12 -8.35 -3.70
CA SER A 81 -6.24 -7.44 -3.47
C SER A 81 -5.70 -6.09 -3.03
N ILE A 82 -6.25 -5.02 -3.59
CA ILE A 82 -5.96 -3.67 -3.15
C ILE A 82 -7.25 -2.93 -2.85
N SER A 83 -7.29 -2.26 -1.71
CA SER A 83 -8.40 -1.42 -1.28
C SER A 83 -7.88 -0.03 -1.01
N VAL A 84 -8.61 0.97 -1.51
CA VAL A 84 -8.26 2.38 -1.32
C VAL A 84 -9.50 3.12 -0.87
N ALA A 85 -9.38 3.93 0.16
CA ALA A 85 -10.44 4.80 0.62
C ALA A 85 -9.89 6.18 0.91
N VAL A 86 -10.66 7.21 0.53
CA VAL A 86 -10.34 8.61 0.82
C VAL A 86 -11.56 9.20 1.51
N ASN A 87 -11.38 9.91 2.62
CA ASN A 87 -12.46 10.56 3.31
C ASN A 87 -12.57 12.05 2.92
N GLU A 88 -13.55 12.75 3.47
CA GLU A 88 -13.77 14.15 3.15
C GLU A 88 -12.68 15.10 3.68
N ASP A 89 -11.82 14.63 4.61
CA ASP A 89 -10.63 15.36 5.02
C ASP A 89 -9.42 15.07 4.14
N CYS A 90 -9.63 14.30 3.07
CA CYS A 90 -8.59 13.86 2.15
C CYS A 90 -7.54 12.97 2.80
N ASP A 91 -7.87 12.30 3.89
CA ASP A 91 -7.04 11.23 4.44
C ASP A 91 -7.18 10.00 3.55
N LEU A 92 -6.06 9.36 3.28
CA LEU A 92 -5.97 8.19 2.44
C LEU A 92 -5.70 6.95 3.28
N LEU A 93 -6.47 5.90 3.08
CA LEU A 93 -6.24 4.60 3.70
C LEU A 93 -6.17 3.55 2.60
N MET A 94 -5.09 2.79 2.58
CA MET A 94 -4.87 1.73 1.58
C MET A 94 -4.52 0.41 2.26
N SER A 95 -4.92 -0.68 1.62
CA SER A 95 -4.56 -2.03 2.03
C SER A 95 -4.20 -2.84 0.80
N VAL A 96 -3.07 -3.54 0.84
CA VAL A 96 -2.65 -4.46 -0.21
C VAL A 96 -2.42 -5.81 0.43
N LYS A 97 -3.09 -6.84 -0.09
CA LYS A 97 -3.04 -8.18 0.47
C LYS A 97 -2.68 -9.20 -0.60
N ASP A 98 -1.68 -10.03 -0.32
CA ASP A 98 -1.39 -11.21 -1.11
C ASP A 98 -2.02 -12.46 -0.49
N SER A 99 -2.01 -13.56 -1.24
CA SER A 99 -2.54 -14.85 -0.79
C SER A 99 -1.44 -15.90 -0.64
N GLY A 100 -0.20 -15.47 -0.52
CA GLY A 100 0.96 -16.34 -0.36
C GLY A 100 1.14 -16.84 1.07
N ALA A 101 2.32 -17.35 1.34
CA ALA A 101 2.68 -17.78 2.68
C ALA A 101 2.99 -16.61 3.61
N GLY A 102 3.07 -15.41 3.05
CA GLY A 102 3.45 -14.21 3.77
C GLY A 102 4.96 -14.04 3.85
N PHE A 103 5.37 -12.86 4.26
CA PHE A 103 6.77 -12.59 4.57
C PHE A 103 6.80 -11.65 5.79
N ASP A 104 7.87 -11.74 6.54
CA ASP A 104 8.05 -10.91 7.74
C ASP A 104 8.95 -9.73 7.39
N PRO A 105 8.43 -8.49 7.38
CA PRO A 105 9.25 -7.32 7.08
C PRO A 105 10.41 -7.12 8.03
N SER A 106 10.28 -7.58 9.27
CA SER A 106 11.37 -7.47 10.24
C SER A 106 12.52 -8.41 9.94
N ALA A 107 12.30 -9.44 9.14
CA ALA A 107 13.33 -10.36 8.68
C ALA A 107 14.05 -9.85 7.43
N LEU A 108 13.56 -8.79 6.81
CA LEU A 108 14.22 -8.19 5.65
C LEU A 108 15.46 -7.42 6.09
N PRO A 109 16.50 -7.38 5.23
CA PRO A 109 17.68 -6.59 5.55
C PRO A 109 17.35 -5.12 5.75
N ASN A 110 18.09 -4.44 6.64
CA ASN A 110 17.96 -3.02 6.83
C ASN A 110 18.39 -2.29 5.54
N PRO A 111 17.50 -1.57 4.85
CA PRO A 111 17.84 -0.97 3.56
C PRO A 111 18.84 0.17 3.66
N ILE A 112 19.04 0.74 4.85
CA ILE A 112 20.04 1.79 5.05
C ILE A 112 21.39 1.26 5.49
N ALA A 113 21.52 -0.03 5.80
CA ALA A 113 22.81 -0.63 6.07
C ALA A 113 23.65 -0.66 4.79
N ALA A 114 24.98 -0.49 4.94
CA ALA A 114 25.87 -0.34 3.79
C ALA A 114 25.78 -1.50 2.79
N GLU A 115 25.67 -2.72 3.29
CA GLU A 115 25.55 -3.92 2.45
C GLU A 115 24.22 -4.01 1.70
N ASN A 116 23.20 -3.22 2.12
CA ASN A 116 21.85 -3.30 1.56
C ASN A 116 21.50 -2.10 0.68
N LEU A 117 22.35 -1.08 0.60
CA LEU A 117 22.06 0.12 -0.17
C LEU A 117 21.84 -0.15 -1.65
N LEU A 118 22.48 -1.20 -2.18
CA LEU A 118 22.36 -1.57 -3.58
C LEU A 118 21.42 -2.75 -3.81
N ALA A 119 20.86 -3.32 -2.75
CA ALA A 119 19.94 -4.45 -2.86
C ALA A 119 18.61 -3.99 -3.46
N PRO A 120 18.05 -4.72 -4.45
CA PRO A 120 16.79 -4.32 -5.08
C PRO A 120 15.56 -4.56 -4.21
N HIS A 121 15.64 -5.46 -3.24
CA HIS A 121 14.52 -5.81 -2.35
C HIS A 121 14.72 -5.20 -0.97
N GLY A 122 13.63 -4.98 -0.24
CA GLY A 122 13.63 -4.31 1.05
C GLY A 122 13.53 -2.80 0.97
N ARG A 123 13.92 -2.18 -0.14
CA ARG A 123 13.83 -0.74 -0.34
C ARG A 123 12.40 -0.26 -0.48
N GLY A 124 11.53 -1.06 -1.09
CA GLY A 124 10.14 -0.73 -1.27
C GLY A 124 9.44 -0.50 0.07
N ILE A 125 9.69 -1.35 1.05
CA ILE A 125 9.11 -1.20 2.39
C ILE A 125 9.66 0.04 3.08
N PHE A 126 10.96 0.29 2.96
CA PHE A 126 11.58 1.50 3.49
C PHE A 126 10.93 2.74 2.88
N LEU A 127 10.74 2.76 1.57
CA LEU A 127 10.14 3.86 0.86
C LEU A 127 8.70 4.09 1.31
N ILE A 128 7.92 3.03 1.44
CA ILE A 128 6.54 3.11 1.94
C ILE A 128 6.52 3.78 3.31
N ARG A 129 7.39 3.36 4.21
CA ARG A 129 7.45 3.92 5.56
C ARG A 129 7.88 5.39 5.58
N GLN A 130 8.68 5.81 4.61
CA GLN A 130 9.10 7.20 4.49
C GLN A 130 7.98 8.10 3.97
N LEU A 131 7.12 7.57 3.10
CA LEU A 131 6.12 8.36 2.40
C LEU A 131 4.74 8.32 3.05
N MET A 132 4.47 7.33 3.90
CA MET A 132 3.18 7.17 4.56
C MET A 132 3.29 7.51 6.04
N ASP A 133 2.21 8.04 6.61
CA ASP A 133 2.17 8.42 8.03
C ASP A 133 2.10 7.19 8.93
N GLU A 134 1.39 6.15 8.51
CA GLU A 134 1.24 4.92 9.26
C GLU A 134 1.33 3.74 8.32
N VAL A 135 2.10 2.72 8.71
CA VAL A 135 2.25 1.46 7.95
C VAL A 135 2.20 0.32 8.95
N ASP A 136 1.34 -0.66 8.68
CA ASP A 136 1.19 -1.84 9.52
C ASP A 136 1.12 -3.08 8.64
N PHE A 137 1.69 -4.19 9.13
CA PHE A 137 1.69 -5.47 8.43
C PHE A 137 0.93 -6.51 9.24
N LYS A 138 0.10 -7.29 8.57
CA LYS A 138 -0.57 -8.45 9.16
C LYS A 138 -0.22 -9.70 8.39
N PHE A 139 0.03 -10.78 9.13
CA PHE A 139 0.39 -12.08 8.57
C PHE A 139 -0.69 -13.09 8.96
N ASP A 140 -1.68 -13.23 8.09
CA ASP A 140 -2.77 -14.17 8.29
C ASP A 140 -3.20 -14.67 6.92
N HIS A 141 -2.81 -15.91 6.59
CA HIS A 141 -3.04 -16.50 5.27
C HIS A 141 -2.55 -15.60 4.13
N GLY A 142 -1.33 -15.11 4.27
CA GLY A 142 -0.71 -14.16 3.37
C GLY A 142 -0.23 -12.94 4.15
N THR A 143 0.18 -11.92 3.42
CA THR A 143 0.60 -10.65 4.02
C THR A 143 -0.33 -9.54 3.59
N GLU A 144 -0.78 -8.75 4.55
CA GLU A 144 -1.52 -7.53 4.29
C GLU A 144 -0.72 -6.36 4.80
N VAL A 145 -0.47 -5.38 3.93
CA VAL A 145 0.10 -4.10 4.35
C VAL A 145 -1.02 -3.06 4.36
N ARG A 146 -1.17 -2.38 5.48
CA ARG A 146 -2.12 -1.29 5.66
C ARG A 146 -1.35 0.00 5.80
N MET A 147 -1.78 1.02 5.08
CA MET A 147 -1.07 2.28 4.96
C MET A 147 -2.04 3.43 5.10
N ARG A 148 -1.61 4.46 5.80
CA ARG A 148 -2.41 5.66 5.95
C ARG A 148 -1.57 6.88 5.66
N ARG A 149 -2.13 7.84 4.92
CA ARG A 149 -1.53 9.14 4.69
C ARG A 149 -2.55 10.23 4.96
N ARG A 150 -2.17 11.18 5.80
CA ARG A 150 -3.01 12.31 6.14
C ARG A 150 -2.66 13.49 5.26
N GLN A 151 -3.67 14.27 4.91
CA GLN A 151 -3.47 15.52 4.21
C GLN A 151 -3.26 16.63 5.24
N ASN A 152 -2.11 17.28 5.19
CA ASN A 152 -1.80 18.38 6.09
C ASN A 152 -2.07 19.71 5.40
N TRP A 153 -3.25 20.26 5.66
CA TRP A 153 -3.65 21.52 5.06
C TRP A 153 -2.92 22.74 5.61
N LEU A 154 -2.29 22.60 6.77
CA LEU A 154 -1.74 23.72 7.51
C LEU A 154 -0.23 23.90 7.33
N GLU A 155 0.36 23.15 6.43
CA GLU A 155 1.78 23.31 6.13
C GLU A 155 2.02 24.17 4.90
#